data_d885238b9a770c736e044beed2cef714
#
_entry.id   d885238b9a770c736e044beed2cef714
#
_cell.length_a   1.000
_cell.length_b   1.000
_cell.length_c   1.000
_cell.angle_alpha   90.00
_cell.angle_beta   90.00
_cell.angle_gamma   90.00
#
_symmetry.space_group_name_H-M   'P 1'
#
loop_
_entity.id
_entity.type
_entity.pdbx_description
1 polymer ?
#
loop_
_entity_poly.entity_id
_entity_poly.type
_entity_poly.pdbx_seq_one_letter_code
_entity_poly.pdbx_strand_id
1 'polypeptide(L)'
;DFTKSAFVQKRRKINPEVFKYLTTVISDNFYVDNNSGFDSLYGYRILAVDGSKISLPFTEELKGAFGVTTNQHKTEIVQAVSSVLYDVLNRIVLDAVLDNVNSSERELALKHKTHWKKNDLIIYDRGYSGFNFYKNHLDEGVDFVIRVTKTATNYIKEFVASGKTSSIIEVSSSDKKTDEKIKIRLVRIEL
;
A
#
# COMPACT_ATOMS: atom_id res chain seq x y z
N ASP A 1 38.59 -13.20 13.16
CA ASP A 1 37.34 -13.95 13.32
C ASP A 1 36.33 -13.15 14.12
N PHE A 2 35.09 -13.05 13.59
CA PHE A 2 34.01 -12.40 14.31
C PHE A 2 33.21 -13.43 15.11
N THR A 3 33.04 -13.20 16.38
CA THR A 3 32.11 -14.02 17.19
C THR A 3 30.66 -13.62 16.93
N LYS A 4 29.73 -14.55 17.09
CA LYS A 4 28.28 -14.30 16.99
C LYS A 4 27.85 -13.14 17.91
N SER A 5 28.42 -13.07 19.14
CA SER A 5 28.13 -12.00 20.09
C SER A 5 28.62 -10.63 19.58
N ALA A 6 29.83 -10.55 19.05
CA ALA A 6 30.35 -9.31 18.48
C ALA A 6 29.51 -8.80 17.33
N PHE A 7 29.03 -9.71 16.43
CA PHE A 7 28.13 -9.35 15.33
C PHE A 7 26.81 -8.77 15.86
N VAL A 8 26.16 -9.42 16.83
CA VAL A 8 24.90 -8.95 17.43
C VAL A 8 25.07 -7.57 18.07
N GLN A 9 26.18 -7.35 18.81
CA GLN A 9 26.45 -6.06 19.43
C GLN A 9 26.69 -4.95 18.39
N LYS A 10 27.42 -5.24 17.31
CA LYS A 10 27.69 -4.26 16.23
C LYS A 10 26.41 -3.95 15.44
N ARG A 11 25.57 -4.93 15.16
CA ARG A 11 24.29 -4.73 14.47
C ARG A 11 23.38 -3.74 15.17
N ARG A 12 23.37 -3.71 16.51
CA ARG A 12 22.59 -2.74 17.31
C ARG A 12 22.99 -1.28 17.09
N LYS A 13 24.19 -1.03 16.53
CA LYS A 13 24.69 0.32 16.25
C LYS A 13 24.32 0.82 14.86
N ILE A 14 23.75 -0.03 14.02
CA ILE A 14 23.32 0.36 12.68
C ILE A 14 22.00 1.14 12.82
N ASN A 15 21.97 2.36 12.27
CA ASN A 15 20.71 3.10 12.15
C ASN A 15 19.78 2.37 11.17
N PRO A 16 18.57 1.96 11.55
CA PRO A 16 17.62 1.27 10.68
C PRO A 16 17.29 2.03 9.39
N GLU A 17 17.33 3.36 9.40
CA GLU A 17 17.03 4.19 8.23
C GLU A 17 18.01 3.95 7.05
N VAL A 18 19.19 3.37 7.32
CA VAL A 18 20.12 2.98 6.25
C VAL A 18 19.49 1.99 5.27
N PHE A 19 18.59 1.09 5.75
CA PHE A 19 17.94 0.11 4.89
C PHE A 19 16.94 0.78 3.96
N LYS A 20 16.18 1.76 4.43
CA LYS A 20 15.30 2.57 3.58
C LYS A 20 16.11 3.36 2.54
N TYR A 21 17.18 4.01 2.98
CA TYR A 21 18.07 4.73 2.08
C TYR A 21 18.64 3.82 0.98
N LEU A 22 19.12 2.64 1.33
CA LEU A 22 19.63 1.67 0.37
C LEU A 22 18.55 1.19 -0.60
N THR A 23 17.32 0.96 -0.11
CA THR A 23 16.19 0.60 -0.99
C THR A 23 15.92 1.70 -2.02
N THR A 24 15.89 2.96 -1.58
CA THR A 24 15.72 4.10 -2.49
C THR A 24 16.87 4.19 -3.51
N VAL A 25 18.12 4.08 -3.06
CA VAL A 25 19.28 4.14 -3.96
C VAL A 25 19.25 3.00 -4.99
N ILE A 26 18.89 1.79 -4.56
CA ILE A 26 18.80 0.63 -5.48
C ILE A 26 17.69 0.84 -6.50
N SER A 27 16.50 1.26 -6.06
CA SER A 27 15.36 1.47 -6.97
C SER A 27 15.62 2.62 -7.94
N ASP A 28 16.16 3.74 -7.48
CA ASP A 28 16.43 4.88 -8.34
C ASP A 28 17.50 4.55 -9.39
N ASN A 29 18.62 3.91 -8.98
CA ASN A 29 19.64 3.46 -9.91
C ASN A 29 19.10 2.46 -10.93
N PHE A 30 18.23 1.53 -10.51
CA PHE A 30 17.61 0.58 -11.42
C PHE A 30 16.87 1.30 -12.55
N TYR A 31 16.02 2.29 -12.24
CA TYR A 31 15.28 3.03 -13.26
C TYR A 31 16.13 3.95 -14.10
N VAL A 32 17.22 4.51 -13.55
CA VAL A 32 18.18 5.33 -14.29
C VAL A 32 18.97 4.47 -15.28
N ASP A 33 19.52 3.35 -14.81
CA ASP A 33 20.35 2.45 -15.61
C ASP A 33 19.55 1.74 -16.70
N ASN A 34 18.25 1.49 -16.46
CA ASN A 34 17.35 0.82 -17.39
C ASN A 34 16.34 1.77 -18.04
N ASN A 35 16.65 3.05 -18.20
CA ASN A 35 15.74 4.09 -18.70
C ASN A 35 15.04 3.76 -20.03
N SER A 36 15.61 2.86 -20.85
CA SER A 36 15.04 2.38 -22.11
C SER A 36 14.53 0.93 -22.05
N GLY A 37 14.60 0.24 -20.91
CA GLY A 37 14.39 -1.20 -20.85
C GLY A 37 13.77 -1.79 -19.59
N PHE A 38 13.27 -0.98 -18.64
CA PHE A 38 12.50 -1.56 -17.53
C PHE A 38 11.11 -2.01 -18.01
N ASP A 39 10.62 -3.10 -17.46
CA ASP A 39 9.34 -3.68 -17.85
C ASP A 39 8.17 -2.76 -17.50
N SER A 40 7.34 -2.49 -18.49
CA SER A 40 6.12 -1.68 -18.37
C SER A 40 4.97 -2.32 -19.16
N LEU A 41 3.73 -2.04 -18.76
CA LEU A 41 2.54 -2.50 -19.45
C LEU A 41 1.82 -1.30 -20.08
N TYR A 42 1.79 -1.22 -21.41
CA TYR A 42 1.21 -0.09 -22.16
C TYR A 42 1.76 1.29 -21.73
N GLY A 43 3.02 1.35 -21.32
CA GLY A 43 3.67 2.57 -20.82
C GLY A 43 3.42 2.87 -19.35
N TYR A 44 2.70 2.01 -18.64
CA TYR A 44 2.51 2.11 -17.18
C TYR A 44 3.57 1.30 -16.42
N ARG A 45 4.08 1.88 -15.35
CA ARG A 45 4.77 1.15 -14.29
C ARG A 45 3.70 0.52 -13.40
N ILE A 46 3.69 -0.80 -13.27
CA ILE A 46 2.65 -1.52 -12.52
C ILE A 46 3.11 -1.74 -11.10
N LEU A 47 2.51 -1.03 -10.18
CA LEU A 47 2.80 -1.11 -8.76
C LEU A 47 1.69 -1.89 -8.03
N ALA A 48 2.02 -2.46 -6.89
CA ALA A 48 1.06 -3.05 -5.97
C ALA A 48 1.37 -2.58 -4.54
N VAL A 49 0.33 -2.38 -3.76
CA VAL A 49 0.46 -2.12 -2.32
C VAL A 49 -0.32 -3.18 -1.57
N ASP A 50 0.34 -3.76 -0.59
CA ASP A 50 -0.29 -4.71 0.33
C ASP A 50 0.16 -4.46 1.77
N GLY A 51 -0.72 -4.76 2.72
CA GLY A 51 -0.50 -4.66 4.14
C GLY A 51 -0.39 -6.03 4.80
N SER A 52 0.51 -6.15 5.77
CA SER A 52 0.67 -7.38 6.54
C SER A 52 0.93 -7.09 8.01
N LYS A 53 0.42 -7.93 8.90
CA LYS A 53 0.77 -7.87 10.32
C LYS A 53 2.02 -8.71 10.59
N ILE A 54 2.98 -8.11 11.27
CA ILE A 54 4.25 -8.73 11.65
C ILE A 54 4.26 -8.91 13.15
N SER A 55 4.45 -10.15 13.63
CA SER A 55 4.62 -10.43 15.05
C SER A 55 6.03 -10.05 15.49
N LEU A 56 6.11 -9.33 16.59
CA LEU A 56 7.35 -8.80 17.16
C LEU A 56 7.66 -9.50 18.50
N PRO A 57 8.91 -9.47 18.96
CA PRO A 57 9.25 -9.93 20.31
C PRO A 57 8.43 -9.20 21.37
N PHE A 58 8.01 -9.92 22.42
CA PHE A 58 7.24 -9.34 23.50
C PHE A 58 8.17 -8.60 24.48
N THR A 59 8.31 -7.29 24.26
CA THR A 59 9.02 -6.37 25.16
C THR A 59 8.15 -5.14 25.42
N GLU A 60 8.28 -4.51 26.58
CA GLU A 60 7.51 -3.31 26.91
C GLU A 60 7.77 -2.16 25.94
N GLU A 61 9.01 -2.02 25.45
CA GLU A 61 9.36 -1.02 24.44
C GLU A 61 8.59 -1.22 23.13
N LEU A 62 8.58 -2.45 22.58
CA LEU A 62 7.88 -2.76 21.33
C LEU A 62 6.37 -2.75 21.53
N LYS A 63 5.87 -3.16 22.68
CA LYS A 63 4.45 -3.04 23.04
C LYS A 63 4.00 -1.58 23.04
N GLY A 64 4.80 -0.69 23.63
CA GLY A 64 4.51 0.75 23.64
C GLY A 64 4.56 1.39 22.24
N ALA A 65 5.50 0.98 21.40
CA ALA A 65 5.68 1.54 20.05
C ALA A 65 4.64 1.02 19.04
N PHE A 66 4.38 -0.30 19.04
CA PHE A 66 3.60 -0.94 17.99
C PHE A 66 2.22 -1.45 18.43
N GLY A 67 2.00 -1.57 19.73
CA GLY A 67 0.74 -2.05 20.28
C GLY A 67 0.67 -3.58 20.37
N VAL A 68 -0.51 -4.05 20.81
CA VAL A 68 -0.80 -5.47 21.02
C VAL A 68 -2.12 -5.85 20.34
N THR A 69 -2.19 -7.11 19.93
CA THR A 69 -3.44 -7.79 19.55
C THR A 69 -3.64 -8.99 20.44
N THR A 70 -4.86 -9.51 20.48
CA THR A 70 -5.18 -10.70 21.23
C THR A 70 -5.50 -11.83 20.25
N ASN A 71 -4.86 -12.98 20.42
CA ASN A 71 -5.17 -14.16 19.61
C ASN A 71 -6.45 -14.87 20.12
N GLN A 72 -6.84 -15.95 19.42
CA GLN A 72 -8.02 -16.75 19.78
C GLN A 72 -7.96 -17.35 21.20
N HIS A 73 -6.76 -17.52 21.75
CA HIS A 73 -6.52 -18.02 23.11
C HIS A 73 -6.43 -16.92 24.15
N LYS A 74 -6.81 -15.66 23.80
CA LYS A 74 -6.72 -14.47 24.66
C LYS A 74 -5.27 -14.13 25.12
N THR A 75 -4.26 -14.59 24.38
CA THR A 75 -2.87 -14.25 24.63
C THR A 75 -2.52 -12.96 23.88
N GLU A 76 -1.91 -12.01 24.58
CA GLU A 76 -1.40 -10.80 23.97
C GLU A 76 -0.20 -11.11 23.06
N ILE A 77 -0.20 -10.54 21.87
CA ILE A 77 0.88 -10.62 20.89
C ILE A 77 1.24 -9.20 20.48
N VAL A 78 2.51 -8.82 20.60
CA VAL A 78 3.00 -7.54 20.05
C VAL A 78 3.08 -7.67 18.56
N GLN A 79 2.39 -6.78 17.84
CA GLN A 79 2.36 -6.77 16.40
C GLN A 79 2.52 -5.35 15.85
N ALA A 80 3.12 -5.26 14.68
CA ALA A 80 3.10 -4.07 13.85
C ALA A 80 2.33 -4.35 12.57
N VAL A 81 1.77 -3.32 11.95
CA VAL A 81 1.29 -3.38 10.56
C VAL A 81 2.38 -2.85 9.65
N SER A 82 2.69 -3.57 8.59
CA SER A 82 3.58 -3.13 7.52
C SER A 82 2.77 -2.86 6.26
N SER A 83 3.24 -1.90 5.46
CA SER A 83 2.75 -1.66 4.10
C SER A 83 3.94 -1.60 3.17
N VAL A 84 3.84 -2.24 2.01
CA VAL A 84 4.94 -2.31 1.03
C VAL A 84 4.43 -1.84 -0.31
N LEU A 85 5.19 -0.94 -0.95
CA LEU A 85 5.02 -0.54 -2.35
C LEU A 85 5.99 -1.35 -3.22
N TYR A 86 5.45 -2.11 -4.15
CA TYR A 86 6.19 -3.09 -4.95
C TYR A 86 5.95 -2.88 -6.44
N ASP A 87 7.02 -2.83 -7.24
CA ASP A 87 6.94 -2.89 -8.70
C ASP A 87 6.77 -4.35 -9.13
N VAL A 88 5.60 -4.66 -9.68
CA VAL A 88 5.17 -6.02 -9.99
C VAL A 88 5.96 -6.63 -11.15
N LEU A 89 6.22 -5.84 -12.18
CA LEU A 89 6.88 -6.32 -13.38
C LEU A 89 8.40 -6.45 -13.18
N ASN A 90 8.99 -5.46 -12.52
CA ASN A 90 10.44 -5.43 -12.30
C ASN A 90 10.85 -6.11 -10.98
N ARG A 91 9.90 -6.54 -10.15
CA ARG A 91 10.14 -7.29 -8.91
C ARG A 91 11.00 -6.54 -7.90
N ILE A 92 10.75 -5.24 -7.75
CA ILE A 92 11.52 -4.36 -6.87
C ILE A 92 10.60 -3.79 -5.79
N VAL A 93 11.03 -3.82 -4.53
CA VAL A 93 10.43 -3.06 -3.44
C VAL A 93 10.89 -1.61 -3.60
N LEU A 94 9.92 -0.68 -3.68
CA LEU A 94 10.19 0.75 -3.78
C LEU A 94 10.19 1.43 -2.42
N ASP A 95 9.29 1.00 -1.54
CA ASP A 95 9.18 1.54 -0.18
C ASP A 95 8.51 0.51 0.75
N ALA A 96 8.83 0.62 2.02
CA ALA A 96 8.20 -0.16 3.09
C ALA A 96 7.99 0.71 4.33
N VAL A 97 6.79 0.67 4.88
CA VAL A 97 6.40 1.39 6.09
C VAL A 97 5.99 0.40 7.18
N LEU A 98 6.43 0.65 8.39
CA LEU A 98 6.04 -0.10 9.59
C LEU A 98 5.39 0.87 10.57
N ASP A 99 4.26 0.48 11.16
CA ASP A 99 3.51 1.34 12.08
C ASP A 99 2.77 0.51 13.15
N ASN A 100 2.10 1.21 14.07
CA ASN A 100 1.28 0.60 15.11
C ASN A 100 0.22 -0.33 14.49
N VAL A 101 -0.04 -1.45 15.16
CA VAL A 101 -0.99 -2.48 14.70
C VAL A 101 -2.42 -1.97 14.46
N ASN A 102 -2.78 -0.84 15.05
CA ASN A 102 -4.07 -0.18 14.90
C ASN A 102 -4.10 0.87 13.77
N SER A 103 -2.95 1.13 13.12
CA SER A 103 -2.89 2.06 11.99
C SER A 103 -3.69 1.54 10.80
N SER A 104 -4.33 2.46 10.08
CA SER A 104 -5.12 2.12 8.90
C SER A 104 -4.21 1.74 7.73
N GLU A 105 -4.44 0.58 7.10
CA GLU A 105 -3.71 0.16 5.90
C GLU A 105 -3.82 1.20 4.77
N ARG A 106 -4.96 1.89 4.65
CA ARG A 106 -5.15 2.98 3.67
C ARG A 106 -4.26 4.19 3.96
N GLU A 107 -4.12 4.58 5.22
CA GLU A 107 -3.23 5.68 5.61
C GLU A 107 -1.77 5.31 5.37
N LEU A 108 -1.39 4.06 5.64
CA LEU A 108 -0.05 3.56 5.36
C LEU A 108 0.24 3.53 3.86
N ALA A 109 -0.71 3.10 3.04
CA ALA A 109 -0.58 3.12 1.58
C ALA A 109 -0.35 4.54 1.04
N LEU A 110 -1.00 5.54 1.63
CA LEU A 110 -0.80 6.94 1.25
C LEU A 110 0.57 7.52 1.68
N LYS A 111 1.27 6.89 2.63
CA LYS A 111 2.66 7.28 2.96
C LYS A 111 3.63 7.00 1.81
N HIS A 112 3.31 6.10 0.90
CA HIS A 112 4.10 5.80 -0.29
C HIS A 112 4.03 6.87 -1.40
N LYS A 113 3.23 7.92 -1.25
CA LYS A 113 3.02 8.97 -2.26
C LYS A 113 4.33 9.59 -2.79
N THR A 114 5.35 9.70 -1.94
CA THR A 114 6.67 10.25 -2.33
C THR A 114 7.37 9.45 -3.42
N HIS A 115 6.96 8.20 -3.62
CA HIS A 115 7.50 7.29 -4.65
C HIS A 115 6.62 7.20 -5.90
N TRP A 116 5.43 7.83 -5.89
CA TRP A 116 4.51 7.82 -7.03
C TRP A 116 5.04 8.70 -8.15
N LYS A 117 4.85 8.25 -9.37
CA LYS A 117 5.25 8.98 -10.60
C LYS A 117 4.09 8.98 -11.59
N LYS A 118 4.10 9.94 -12.48
CA LYS A 118 3.18 9.94 -13.63
C LYS A 118 3.33 8.62 -14.40
N ASN A 119 2.23 8.06 -14.87
CA ASN A 119 2.13 6.75 -15.51
C ASN A 119 2.38 5.57 -14.55
N ASP A 120 2.17 5.75 -13.26
CA ASP A 120 1.99 4.62 -12.35
C ASP A 120 0.54 4.15 -12.41
N LEU A 121 0.37 2.83 -12.42
CA LEU A 121 -0.89 2.15 -12.17
C LEU A 121 -0.73 1.31 -10.91
N ILE A 122 -1.42 1.70 -9.84
CA ILE A 122 -1.25 1.04 -8.53
C ILE A 122 -2.42 0.10 -8.26
N ILE A 123 -2.10 -1.14 -7.95
CA ILE A 123 -3.07 -2.22 -7.68
C ILE A 123 -3.27 -2.37 -6.19
N TYR A 124 -4.53 -2.44 -5.76
CA TYR A 124 -4.94 -2.60 -4.37
C TYR A 124 -5.99 -3.70 -4.21
N ASP A 125 -6.01 -4.33 -3.05
CA ASP A 125 -7.09 -5.22 -2.66
C ASP A 125 -8.33 -4.43 -2.16
N ARG A 126 -9.40 -5.16 -1.87
CA ARG A 126 -10.73 -4.62 -1.49
C ARG A 126 -10.74 -3.75 -0.22
N GLY A 127 -9.76 -3.87 0.65
CA GLY A 127 -9.62 -3.09 1.89
C GLY A 127 -9.38 -1.59 1.66
N TYR A 128 -8.92 -1.20 0.47
CA TYR A 128 -8.49 0.16 0.16
C TYR A 128 -9.58 1.06 -0.45
N SER A 129 -10.80 0.56 -0.61
CA SER A 129 -11.90 1.31 -1.23
C SER A 129 -12.36 2.49 -0.36
N GLY A 130 -12.55 3.69 -0.97
CA GLY A 130 -13.10 4.87 -0.30
C GLY A 130 -12.85 6.18 -1.06
N PHE A 131 -13.78 7.15 -0.93
CA PHE A 131 -13.74 8.43 -1.64
C PHE A 131 -12.39 9.16 -1.49
N ASN A 132 -11.96 9.40 -0.25
CA ASN A 132 -10.71 10.11 0.03
C ASN A 132 -9.48 9.38 -0.52
N PHE A 133 -9.51 8.04 -0.54
CA PHE A 133 -8.44 7.24 -1.10
C PHE A 133 -8.37 7.40 -2.62
N TYR A 134 -9.50 7.36 -3.32
CA TYR A 134 -9.57 7.60 -4.76
C TYR A 134 -9.13 9.03 -5.12
N LYS A 135 -9.65 10.02 -4.37
CA LYS A 135 -9.31 11.42 -4.58
C LYS A 135 -7.81 11.67 -4.48
N ASN A 136 -7.16 11.09 -3.47
CA ASN A 136 -5.71 11.22 -3.31
C ASN A 136 -4.91 10.78 -4.55
N HIS A 137 -5.33 9.71 -5.22
CA HIS A 137 -4.69 9.24 -6.46
C HIS A 137 -4.94 10.20 -7.62
N LEU A 138 -6.19 10.65 -7.76
CA LEU A 138 -6.55 11.60 -8.81
C LEU A 138 -5.82 12.94 -8.65
N ASP A 139 -5.69 13.44 -7.44
CA ASP A 139 -4.97 14.69 -7.13
C ASP A 139 -3.47 14.58 -7.47
N GLU A 140 -2.86 13.41 -7.29
CA GLU A 140 -1.45 13.15 -7.66
C GLU A 140 -1.29 12.75 -9.16
N GLY A 141 -2.38 12.60 -9.90
CA GLY A 141 -2.36 12.18 -11.30
C GLY A 141 -1.85 10.76 -11.52
N VAL A 142 -2.14 9.88 -10.57
CA VAL A 142 -1.74 8.46 -10.58
C VAL A 142 -2.97 7.59 -10.77
N ASP A 143 -2.88 6.60 -11.65
CA ASP A 143 -3.97 5.67 -11.89
C ASP A 143 -3.99 4.54 -10.86
N PHE A 144 -5.17 3.98 -10.62
CA PHE A 144 -5.33 2.89 -9.67
C PHE A 144 -6.34 1.83 -10.12
N VAL A 145 -6.13 0.61 -9.68
CA VAL A 145 -7.08 -0.50 -9.77
C VAL A 145 -7.32 -1.06 -8.37
N ILE A 146 -8.58 -1.08 -7.94
CA ILE A 146 -8.97 -1.63 -6.64
C ILE A 146 -9.97 -2.75 -6.86
N ARG A 147 -9.66 -3.95 -6.35
CA ARG A 147 -10.62 -5.03 -6.33
C ARG A 147 -11.72 -4.73 -5.32
N VAL A 148 -12.98 -4.84 -5.72
CA VAL A 148 -14.12 -4.58 -4.84
C VAL A 148 -15.09 -5.75 -4.85
N THR A 149 -15.83 -5.96 -3.75
CA THR A 149 -16.91 -6.95 -3.72
C THR A 149 -18.17 -6.40 -4.37
N LYS A 150 -19.00 -7.28 -4.93
CA LYS A 150 -20.29 -6.94 -5.59
C LYS A 150 -21.25 -6.14 -4.71
N THR A 151 -21.02 -6.13 -3.39
CA THR A 151 -21.90 -5.51 -2.39
C THR A 151 -21.23 -4.38 -1.60
N ALA A 152 -20.03 -3.96 -1.97
CA ALA A 152 -19.23 -3.01 -1.17
C ALA A 152 -19.92 -1.65 -0.97
N THR A 153 -20.58 -1.13 -1.99
CA THR A 153 -21.32 0.14 -1.93
C THR A 153 -22.60 0.08 -2.76
N ASN A 154 -23.51 1.04 -2.59
CA ASN A 154 -24.75 1.09 -3.36
C ASN A 154 -24.50 1.28 -4.86
N TYR A 155 -23.60 2.16 -5.25
CA TYR A 155 -23.28 2.37 -6.68
C TYR A 155 -22.64 1.13 -7.34
N ILE A 156 -21.91 0.29 -6.56
CA ILE A 156 -21.41 -0.99 -7.06
C ILE A 156 -22.55 -1.97 -7.25
N LYS A 157 -23.50 -2.07 -6.30
CA LYS A 157 -24.69 -2.92 -6.43
C LYS A 157 -25.53 -2.54 -7.65
N GLU A 158 -25.76 -1.24 -7.87
CA GLU A 158 -26.48 -0.72 -9.04
C GLU A 158 -25.75 -1.06 -10.35
N PHE A 159 -24.42 -0.88 -10.39
CA PHE A 159 -23.61 -1.28 -11.55
C PHE A 159 -23.72 -2.79 -11.82
N VAL A 160 -23.63 -3.62 -10.79
CA VAL A 160 -23.79 -5.09 -10.92
C VAL A 160 -25.17 -5.44 -11.44
N ALA A 161 -26.23 -4.83 -10.90
CA ALA A 161 -27.62 -5.07 -11.31
C ALA A 161 -27.88 -4.61 -12.74
N SER A 162 -27.16 -3.57 -13.24
CA SER A 162 -27.32 -3.06 -14.61
C SER A 162 -26.87 -4.03 -15.71
N GLY A 163 -26.13 -5.08 -15.37
CA GLY A 163 -25.55 -6.03 -16.32
C GLY A 163 -24.40 -5.49 -17.18
N LYS A 164 -24.03 -4.22 -17.05
CA LYS A 164 -22.95 -3.60 -17.81
C LYS A 164 -21.59 -4.21 -17.45
N THR A 165 -20.68 -4.27 -18.43
CA THR A 165 -19.29 -4.69 -18.25
C THR A 165 -18.38 -3.56 -17.82
N SER A 166 -18.70 -2.30 -18.18
CA SER A 166 -17.97 -1.09 -17.79
C SER A 166 -18.92 0.09 -17.67
N SER A 167 -18.65 0.99 -16.71
CA SER A 167 -19.38 2.26 -16.56
C SER A 167 -18.50 3.29 -15.85
N ILE A 168 -18.59 4.56 -16.29
CA ILE A 168 -18.04 5.68 -15.55
C ILE A 168 -19.15 6.21 -14.65
N ILE A 169 -18.85 6.39 -13.37
CA ILE A 169 -19.79 6.87 -12.38
C ILE A 169 -19.21 8.07 -11.63
N GLU A 170 -20.08 8.92 -11.09
CA GLU A 170 -19.72 9.95 -10.14
C GLU A 170 -19.87 9.39 -8.71
N VAL A 171 -18.86 9.60 -7.89
CA VAL A 171 -18.87 9.28 -6.47
C VAL A 171 -18.74 10.58 -5.68
N SER A 172 -19.62 10.78 -4.72
CA SER A 172 -19.63 11.96 -3.85
C SER A 172 -18.87 11.68 -2.55
N SER A 173 -18.31 12.73 -1.97
CA SER A 173 -17.76 12.68 -0.61
C SER A 173 -18.84 12.27 0.40
N SER A 174 -18.44 11.48 1.39
CA SER A 174 -19.28 11.19 2.56
C SER A 174 -19.32 12.36 3.57
N ASP A 175 -18.41 13.32 3.42
CA ASP A 175 -18.41 14.54 4.24
C ASP A 175 -19.48 15.50 3.71
N LYS A 176 -20.54 15.67 4.50
CA LYS A 176 -21.65 16.56 4.17
C LYS A 176 -21.27 18.06 4.06
N LYS A 177 -20.04 18.42 4.46
CA LYS A 177 -19.53 19.79 4.37
C LYS A 177 -18.94 20.12 3.01
N THR A 178 -18.66 19.11 2.19
CA THR A 178 -18.12 19.27 0.84
C THR A 178 -19.06 18.63 -0.17
N ASP A 179 -19.36 19.34 -1.26
CA ASP A 179 -20.11 18.80 -2.42
C ASP A 179 -19.14 18.26 -3.47
N GLU A 180 -18.01 17.70 -3.00
CA GLU A 180 -16.99 17.15 -3.88
C GLU A 180 -17.43 15.86 -4.55
N LYS A 181 -17.20 15.79 -5.86
CA LYS A 181 -17.48 14.61 -6.68
C LYS A 181 -16.26 14.24 -7.48
N ILE A 182 -16.05 12.96 -7.64
CA ILE A 182 -14.99 12.39 -8.49
C ILE A 182 -15.61 11.40 -9.47
N LYS A 183 -14.96 11.22 -10.62
CA LYS A 183 -15.33 10.22 -11.61
C LYS A 183 -14.41 9.03 -11.52
N ILE A 184 -14.98 7.85 -11.40
CA ILE A 184 -14.24 6.57 -11.44
C ILE A 184 -14.88 5.64 -12.47
N ARG A 185 -14.09 4.71 -12.99
CA ARG A 185 -14.58 3.65 -13.88
C ARG A 185 -14.78 2.37 -13.07
N LEU A 186 -15.95 1.78 -13.20
CA LEU A 186 -16.22 0.42 -12.73
C LEU A 186 -16.07 -0.54 -13.91
N VAL A 187 -15.44 -1.69 -13.66
CA VAL A 187 -15.26 -2.75 -14.66
C VAL A 187 -15.63 -4.08 -14.02
N ARG A 188 -16.40 -4.89 -14.75
CA ARG A 188 -16.70 -6.28 -14.36
C ARG A 188 -15.71 -7.20 -15.06
N ILE A 189 -15.05 -8.05 -14.28
CA ILE A 189 -14.21 -9.14 -14.79
C ILE A 189 -14.89 -10.44 -14.39
N GLU A 190 -15.14 -11.30 -15.34
CA GLU A 190 -15.56 -12.68 -15.13
C GLU A 190 -14.28 -13.53 -15.04
N LEU A 191 -14.09 -14.21 -13.90
CA LEU A 191 -12.94 -15.08 -13.63
C LEU A 191 -13.38 -16.54 -13.82
#